data_d4a30a77d6724453272d741bcd1d8000
#
_entry.id   d4a30a77d6724453272d741bcd1d8000
#
_cell.length_a   1.000
_cell.length_b   1.000
_cell.length_c   1.000
_cell.angle_alpha   90.00
_cell.angle_beta   90.00
_cell.angle_gamma   90.00
#
_symmetry.space_group_name_H-M   'P 1'
#
loop_
_entity.id
_entity.type
_entity.pdbx_description
1 polymer ?
#
loop_
_entity_poly.entity_id
_entity_poly.type
_entity_poly.pdbx_seq_one_letter_code
_entity_poly.pdbx_strand_id
1 'polypeptide(L)'
;MRVGMGYDVHKLVEGRKLILGGVEIPYEKGLLGHSDADVMLHAVMDALLGAAALGDIGLHFPDTDPKYKGASSIKLLEHVGGLLEENGYVIENIDATIIAQRPKMRPHINQMRENMAKALKIDVDQINVKATTEETTTETKEKSTTASKAEQETTAKKEETTTQEAATEAETKKEEA
;
A
#
# COMPACT_ATOMS: atom_id res chain seq x y z
N MET A 1 -21.13 21.77 -6.64
CA MET A 1 -20.12 20.74 -6.90
C MET A 1 -19.27 20.56 -5.65
N ARG A 2 -19.01 19.30 -5.24
CA ARG A 2 -18.13 18.93 -4.11
C ARG A 2 -17.02 18.02 -4.65
N VAL A 3 -15.85 18.05 -4.04
CA VAL A 3 -14.72 17.21 -4.39
C VAL A 3 -14.23 16.52 -3.12
N GLY A 4 -13.93 15.22 -3.20
CA GLY A 4 -13.35 14.45 -2.12
C GLY A 4 -12.07 13.79 -2.56
N MET A 5 -11.17 13.57 -1.62
CA MET A 5 -9.94 12.82 -1.79
C MET A 5 -9.91 11.67 -0.77
N GLY A 6 -9.56 10.47 -1.22
CA GLY A 6 -9.33 9.33 -0.36
C GLY A 6 -7.95 8.74 -0.66
N TYR A 7 -7.30 8.26 0.37
CA TYR A 7 -6.01 7.57 0.29
C TYR A 7 -6.00 6.45 1.29
N ASP A 8 -5.64 5.25 0.84
CA ASP A 8 -5.49 4.10 1.71
C ASP A 8 -4.27 3.27 1.28
N VAL A 9 -3.66 2.58 2.23
CA VAL A 9 -2.49 1.74 2.00
C VAL A 9 -2.55 0.50 2.88
N HIS A 10 -2.37 -0.68 2.27
CA HIS A 10 -2.37 -1.96 2.95
C HIS A 10 -1.08 -2.72 2.69
N LYS A 11 -0.63 -3.47 3.69
CA LYS A 11 0.55 -4.32 3.58
C LYS A 11 0.25 -5.55 2.72
N LEU A 12 1.14 -5.87 1.77
CA LEU A 12 1.12 -7.13 1.04
C LEU A 12 1.64 -8.28 1.92
N VAL A 13 0.87 -9.37 2.01
CA VAL A 13 1.19 -10.57 2.79
C VAL A 13 0.91 -11.83 1.98
N GLU A 14 1.60 -12.93 2.29
CA GLU A 14 1.34 -14.25 1.71
C GLU A 14 0.04 -14.86 2.22
N GLY A 15 -0.53 -15.80 1.47
CA GLY A 15 -1.73 -16.54 1.86
C GLY A 15 -3.05 -15.77 1.77
N ARG A 16 -3.05 -14.57 1.18
CA ARG A 16 -4.26 -13.80 0.86
C ARG A 16 -4.40 -13.57 -0.64
N LYS A 17 -5.64 -13.48 -1.11
CA LYS A 17 -5.94 -13.05 -2.48
C LYS A 17 -5.68 -11.56 -2.63
N LEU A 18 -5.18 -11.15 -3.79
CA LEU A 18 -5.10 -9.74 -4.16
C LEU A 18 -6.42 -9.34 -4.83
N ILE A 19 -7.19 -8.48 -4.17
CA ILE A 19 -8.46 -7.96 -4.69
C ILE A 19 -8.33 -6.45 -4.81
N LEU A 20 -8.58 -5.90 -6.00
CA LEU A 20 -8.57 -4.47 -6.28
C LEU A 20 -9.70 -4.11 -7.24
N GLY A 21 -10.51 -3.10 -6.89
CA GLY A 21 -11.70 -2.72 -7.66
C GLY A 21 -12.70 -3.87 -7.81
N GLY A 22 -12.79 -4.76 -6.81
CA GLY A 22 -13.63 -5.95 -6.83
C GLY A 22 -13.15 -7.04 -7.81
N VAL A 23 -11.90 -6.96 -8.30
CA VAL A 23 -11.28 -7.94 -9.20
C VAL A 23 -10.22 -8.74 -8.45
N GLU A 24 -10.33 -10.07 -8.45
CA GLU A 24 -9.28 -10.96 -7.97
C GLU A 24 -8.14 -11.00 -9.01
N ILE A 25 -6.98 -10.49 -8.64
CA ILE A 25 -5.80 -10.42 -9.50
C ILE A 25 -4.86 -11.56 -9.14
N PRO A 26 -4.46 -12.42 -10.11
CA PRO A 26 -3.50 -13.48 -9.88
C PRO A 26 -2.15 -12.91 -9.42
N TYR A 27 -1.81 -13.14 -8.15
CA TYR A 27 -0.55 -12.71 -7.54
C TYR A 27 -0.23 -13.56 -6.31
N GLU A 28 1.06 -13.70 -5.99
CA GLU A 28 1.54 -14.52 -4.86
C GLU A 28 1.17 -13.97 -3.49
N LYS A 29 0.86 -12.66 -3.39
CA LYS A 29 0.52 -11.95 -2.16
C LYS A 29 -0.78 -11.20 -2.34
N GLY A 30 -1.52 -11.05 -1.24
CA GLY A 30 -2.69 -10.19 -1.18
C GLY A 30 -2.58 -9.16 -0.06
N LEU A 31 -3.54 -8.27 0.01
CA LEU A 31 -3.56 -7.17 0.98
C LEU A 31 -4.07 -7.64 2.35
N LEU A 32 -3.44 -7.16 3.42
CA LEU A 32 -3.85 -7.42 4.80
C LEU A 32 -4.90 -6.39 5.22
N GLY A 33 -6.06 -6.85 5.66
CA GLY A 33 -7.13 -6.00 6.17
C GLY A 33 -8.26 -6.83 6.79
N HIS A 34 -9.25 -6.15 7.40
CA HIS A 34 -10.38 -6.78 8.09
C HIS A 34 -11.41 -7.34 7.10
N SER A 35 -11.73 -6.59 6.03
CA SER A 35 -12.58 -6.98 4.90
C SER A 35 -11.82 -7.88 3.91
N ASP A 36 -12.21 -7.89 2.64
CA ASP A 36 -11.42 -8.44 1.53
C ASP A 36 -10.16 -7.61 1.23
N ALA A 37 -9.97 -6.49 1.96
CA ALA A 37 -8.83 -5.57 1.89
C ALA A 37 -8.63 -4.91 0.52
N ASP A 38 -9.70 -4.63 -0.21
CA ASP A 38 -9.66 -3.86 -1.45
C ASP A 38 -9.35 -2.39 -1.18
N VAL A 39 -8.06 -2.10 -1.07
CA VAL A 39 -7.54 -0.76 -0.73
C VAL A 39 -7.98 0.33 -1.72
N MET A 40 -8.20 -0.03 -2.99
CA MET A 40 -8.68 0.91 -3.99
C MET A 40 -10.12 1.34 -3.69
N LEU A 41 -11.01 0.39 -3.41
CA LEU A 41 -12.40 0.70 -3.05
C LEU A 41 -12.50 1.43 -1.72
N HIS A 42 -11.62 1.15 -0.75
CA HIS A 42 -11.56 1.89 0.51
C HIS A 42 -11.25 3.38 0.25
N ALA A 43 -10.22 3.68 -0.54
CA ALA A 43 -9.89 5.05 -0.90
C ALA A 43 -11.02 5.75 -1.68
N VAL A 44 -11.70 5.04 -2.58
CA VAL A 44 -12.87 5.59 -3.30
C VAL A 44 -14.02 5.90 -2.35
N MET A 45 -14.34 5.00 -1.42
CA MET A 45 -15.39 5.23 -0.41
C MET A 45 -15.07 6.43 0.49
N ASP A 46 -13.84 6.56 0.95
CA ASP A 46 -13.41 7.71 1.74
C ASP A 46 -13.50 9.03 0.96
N ALA A 47 -13.14 9.03 -0.33
CA ALA A 47 -13.31 10.20 -1.18
C ALA A 47 -14.79 10.62 -1.30
N LEU A 48 -15.68 9.65 -1.50
CA LEU A 48 -17.12 9.89 -1.65
C LEU A 48 -17.76 10.40 -0.36
N LEU A 49 -17.49 9.73 0.77
CA LEU A 49 -17.99 10.13 2.09
C LEU A 49 -17.44 11.50 2.50
N GLY A 50 -16.14 11.73 2.28
CA GLY A 50 -15.49 13.01 2.58
C GLY A 50 -16.06 14.17 1.75
N ALA A 51 -16.33 13.98 0.45
CA ALA A 51 -16.99 14.98 -0.39
C ALA A 51 -18.37 15.36 0.14
N ALA A 52 -19.10 14.39 0.68
CA ALA A 52 -20.43 14.57 1.26
C ALA A 52 -20.42 15.09 2.71
N ALA A 53 -19.25 15.14 3.36
CA ALA A 53 -19.08 15.41 4.80
C ALA A 53 -19.80 14.39 5.69
N LEU A 54 -19.77 13.11 5.30
CA LEU A 54 -20.39 11.98 6.00
C LEU A 54 -19.38 11.14 6.81
N GLY A 55 -18.16 11.64 7.07
CA GLY A 55 -17.11 10.94 7.77
C GLY A 55 -16.26 10.07 6.86
N ASP A 56 -15.87 8.89 7.32
CA ASP A 56 -14.99 7.94 6.65
C ASP A 56 -15.53 6.50 6.75
N ILE A 57 -14.85 5.56 6.09
CA ILE A 57 -15.24 4.14 6.11
C ILE A 57 -15.16 3.52 7.52
N GLY A 58 -14.27 3.99 8.37
CA GLY A 58 -14.14 3.50 9.75
C GLY A 58 -15.35 3.83 10.62
N LEU A 59 -16.01 4.97 10.36
CA LEU A 59 -17.27 5.34 11.02
C LEU A 59 -18.42 4.44 10.61
N HIS A 60 -18.53 4.11 9.31
CA HIS A 60 -19.65 3.32 8.77
C HIS A 60 -19.44 1.80 8.87
N PHE A 61 -18.18 1.34 8.82
CA PHE A 61 -17.81 -0.08 8.79
C PHE A 61 -16.66 -0.36 9.76
N PRO A 62 -16.87 -0.17 11.08
CA PRO A 62 -15.80 -0.34 12.06
C PRO A 62 -15.22 -1.76 12.04
N ASP A 63 -13.89 -1.85 12.06
CA ASP A 63 -13.13 -3.10 12.07
C ASP A 63 -13.35 -3.91 13.35
N THR A 64 -13.90 -3.31 14.39
CA THR A 64 -14.34 -3.96 15.63
C THR A 64 -15.65 -4.73 15.50
N ASP A 65 -16.45 -4.48 14.45
CA ASP A 65 -17.72 -5.19 14.22
C ASP A 65 -17.48 -6.47 13.41
N PRO A 66 -17.74 -7.67 14.02
CA PRO A 66 -17.51 -8.96 13.36
C PRO A 66 -18.27 -9.15 12.05
N LYS A 67 -19.37 -8.42 11.82
CA LYS A 67 -20.17 -8.53 10.59
C LYS A 67 -19.42 -8.12 9.35
N TYR A 68 -18.38 -7.26 9.48
CA TYR A 68 -17.57 -6.80 8.36
C TYR A 68 -16.30 -7.64 8.12
N LYS A 69 -16.06 -8.65 8.96
CA LYS A 69 -14.92 -9.55 8.80
C LYS A 69 -15.05 -10.36 7.49
N GLY A 70 -14.11 -10.15 6.57
CA GLY A 70 -14.14 -10.76 5.25
C GLY A 70 -15.25 -10.23 4.32
N ALA A 71 -15.87 -9.11 4.67
CA ALA A 71 -16.89 -8.49 3.83
C ALA A 71 -16.30 -8.07 2.46
N SER A 72 -17.12 -8.18 1.42
CA SER A 72 -16.76 -7.68 0.09
C SER A 72 -16.83 -6.15 0.06
N SER A 73 -15.72 -5.49 -0.30
CA SER A 73 -15.67 -4.03 -0.41
C SER A 73 -16.57 -3.47 -1.51
N ILE A 74 -16.94 -4.28 -2.52
CA ILE A 74 -17.99 -3.92 -3.49
C ILE A 74 -19.34 -3.71 -2.78
N LYS A 75 -19.71 -4.57 -1.83
CA LYS A 75 -20.96 -4.40 -1.07
C LYS A 75 -20.91 -3.19 -0.14
N LEU A 76 -19.74 -2.90 0.42
CA LEU A 76 -19.55 -1.67 1.20
C LEU A 76 -19.69 -0.42 0.32
N LEU A 77 -19.15 -0.47 -0.90
CA LEU A 77 -19.30 0.60 -1.88
C LEU A 77 -20.78 0.80 -2.31
N GLU A 78 -21.54 -0.28 -2.52
CA GLU A 78 -22.99 -0.21 -2.77
C GLU A 78 -23.71 0.53 -1.64
N HIS A 79 -23.35 0.24 -0.39
CA HIS A 79 -23.95 0.93 0.77
C HIS A 79 -23.58 2.41 0.81
N VAL A 80 -22.32 2.77 0.52
CA VAL A 80 -21.89 4.18 0.42
C VAL A 80 -22.66 4.90 -0.68
N GLY A 81 -22.84 4.27 -1.85
CA GLY A 81 -23.68 4.80 -2.93
C GLY A 81 -25.11 5.11 -2.47
N GLY A 82 -25.72 4.19 -1.71
CA GLY A 82 -27.05 4.41 -1.10
C GLY A 82 -27.07 5.57 -0.12
N LEU A 83 -26.06 5.72 0.75
CA LEU A 83 -25.94 6.84 1.67
C LEU A 83 -25.87 8.20 0.95
N LEU A 84 -25.13 8.25 -0.17
CA LEU A 84 -25.04 9.48 -0.98
C LEU A 84 -26.41 9.83 -1.60
N GLU A 85 -27.11 8.83 -2.16
CA GLU A 85 -28.45 9.01 -2.73
C GLU A 85 -29.46 9.50 -1.69
N GLU A 86 -29.48 8.89 -0.50
CA GLU A 86 -30.34 9.28 0.63
C GLU A 86 -30.08 10.73 1.10
N ASN A 87 -28.83 11.21 0.99
CA ASN A 87 -28.45 12.58 1.31
C ASN A 87 -28.56 13.55 0.12
N GLY A 88 -29.11 13.13 -1.02
CA GLY A 88 -29.37 13.97 -2.19
C GLY A 88 -28.12 14.31 -3.01
N TYR A 89 -27.05 13.50 -2.90
CA TYR A 89 -25.84 13.68 -3.70
C TYR A 89 -25.85 12.79 -4.93
N VAL A 90 -25.26 13.30 -6.00
CA VAL A 90 -25.03 12.60 -7.27
C VAL A 90 -23.53 12.56 -7.53
N ILE A 91 -23.05 11.40 -7.97
CA ILE A 91 -21.63 11.20 -8.35
C ILE A 91 -21.47 11.66 -9.79
N GLU A 92 -20.67 12.70 -10.03
CA GLU A 92 -20.35 13.20 -11.37
C GLU A 92 -19.23 12.37 -12.01
N ASN A 93 -18.12 12.14 -11.27
CA ASN A 93 -17.03 11.30 -11.73
C ASN A 93 -16.18 10.77 -10.57
N ILE A 94 -15.45 9.70 -10.86
CA ILE A 94 -14.40 9.13 -9.99
C ILE A 94 -13.13 8.99 -10.81
N ASP A 95 -12.00 9.48 -10.27
CA ASP A 95 -10.68 9.30 -10.85
C ASP A 95 -9.75 8.67 -9.81
N ALA A 96 -9.42 7.39 -9.97
CA ALA A 96 -8.60 6.63 -9.04
C ALA A 96 -7.23 6.31 -9.63
N THR A 97 -6.20 6.30 -8.78
CA THR A 97 -4.84 5.93 -9.17
C THR A 97 -4.32 4.83 -8.25
N ILE A 98 -3.94 3.69 -8.83
CA ILE A 98 -3.28 2.59 -8.13
C ILE A 98 -1.78 2.79 -8.24
N ILE A 99 -1.09 2.83 -7.10
CA ILE A 99 0.37 2.92 -7.03
C ILE A 99 0.89 1.55 -6.61
N ALA A 100 1.47 0.80 -7.57
CA ALA A 100 1.95 -0.55 -7.30
C ALA A 100 3.05 -0.97 -8.29
N GLN A 101 4.14 -1.53 -7.77
CA GLN A 101 5.23 -2.06 -8.59
C GLN A 101 4.80 -3.31 -9.37
N ARG A 102 4.06 -4.20 -8.73
CA ARG A 102 3.54 -5.47 -9.27
C ARG A 102 2.25 -5.87 -8.57
N PRO A 103 1.39 -6.68 -9.24
CA PRO A 103 1.41 -7.06 -10.65
C PRO A 103 1.01 -5.90 -11.60
N LYS A 104 1.06 -6.12 -12.93
CA LYS A 104 0.57 -5.13 -13.91
C LYS A 104 -0.95 -5.00 -13.81
N MET A 105 -1.43 -3.79 -13.53
CA MET A 105 -2.86 -3.50 -13.34
C MET A 105 -3.63 -3.34 -14.65
N ARG A 106 -2.97 -2.94 -15.74
CA ARG A 106 -3.61 -2.61 -17.03
C ARG A 106 -4.66 -3.62 -17.52
N PRO A 107 -4.44 -4.95 -17.47
CA PRO A 107 -5.42 -5.92 -17.94
C PRO A 107 -6.74 -5.94 -17.14
N HIS A 108 -6.71 -5.44 -15.90
CA HIS A 108 -7.82 -5.53 -14.95
C HIS A 108 -8.64 -4.24 -14.82
N ILE A 109 -8.11 -3.11 -15.33
CA ILE A 109 -8.69 -1.77 -15.15
C ILE A 109 -10.13 -1.69 -15.64
N ASN A 110 -10.44 -2.23 -16.81
CA ASN A 110 -11.81 -2.15 -17.36
C ASN A 110 -12.81 -2.87 -16.45
N GLN A 111 -12.48 -4.06 -15.96
CA GLN A 111 -13.34 -4.80 -15.05
C GLN A 111 -13.52 -4.07 -13.70
N MET A 112 -12.48 -3.41 -13.18
CA MET A 112 -12.58 -2.58 -11.97
C MET A 112 -13.58 -1.43 -12.18
N ARG A 113 -13.50 -0.74 -13.32
CA ARG A 113 -14.44 0.34 -13.68
C ARG A 113 -15.88 -0.15 -13.77
N GLU A 114 -16.10 -1.27 -14.44
CA GLU A 114 -17.43 -1.90 -14.59
C GLU A 114 -18.01 -2.31 -13.23
N ASN A 115 -17.20 -2.91 -12.34
CA ASN A 115 -17.63 -3.31 -11.02
C ASN A 115 -18.07 -2.11 -10.17
N MET A 116 -17.29 -1.03 -10.18
CA MET A 116 -17.63 0.21 -9.46
C MET A 116 -18.87 0.89 -10.05
N ALA A 117 -18.98 0.99 -11.38
CA ALA A 117 -20.12 1.58 -12.06
C ALA A 117 -21.42 0.86 -11.69
N LYS A 118 -21.38 -0.48 -11.69
CA LYS A 118 -22.51 -1.32 -11.29
C LYS A 118 -22.88 -1.12 -9.81
N ALA A 119 -21.88 -1.09 -8.91
CA ALA A 119 -22.11 -0.91 -7.47
C ALA A 119 -22.72 0.45 -7.15
N LEU A 120 -22.26 1.50 -7.83
CA LEU A 120 -22.73 2.89 -7.63
C LEU A 120 -23.92 3.28 -8.50
N LYS A 121 -24.35 2.41 -9.42
CA LYS A 121 -25.43 2.65 -10.40
C LYS A 121 -25.20 3.90 -11.26
N ILE A 122 -23.97 4.10 -11.71
CA ILE A 122 -23.53 5.19 -12.59
C ILE A 122 -22.94 4.63 -13.89
N ASP A 123 -22.73 5.50 -14.87
CA ASP A 123 -22.13 5.08 -16.14
C ASP A 123 -20.62 4.79 -15.97
N VAL A 124 -20.13 3.79 -16.71
CA VAL A 124 -18.70 3.42 -16.68
C VAL A 124 -17.79 4.58 -17.13
N ASP A 125 -18.31 5.49 -17.96
CA ASP A 125 -17.58 6.66 -18.44
C ASP A 125 -17.37 7.73 -17.36
N GLN A 126 -18.11 7.65 -16.25
CA GLN A 126 -17.89 8.50 -15.08
C GLN A 126 -16.74 8.00 -14.19
N ILE A 127 -16.15 6.83 -14.50
CA ILE A 127 -15.08 6.21 -13.69
C ILE A 127 -13.82 6.06 -14.51
N ASN A 128 -12.74 6.68 -14.05
CA ASN A 128 -11.42 6.48 -14.58
C ASN A 128 -10.53 5.78 -13.54
N VAL A 129 -9.68 4.85 -14.00
CA VAL A 129 -8.67 4.16 -13.19
C VAL A 129 -7.33 4.22 -13.89
N LYS A 130 -6.33 4.68 -13.17
CA LYS A 130 -4.93 4.76 -13.62
C LYS A 130 -4.06 3.87 -12.75
N ALA A 131 -2.93 3.43 -13.27
CA ALA A 131 -1.91 2.72 -12.50
C ALA A 131 -0.53 3.29 -12.79
N THR A 132 0.26 3.44 -11.75
CA THR A 132 1.65 3.90 -11.81
C THR A 132 2.54 3.10 -10.87
N THR A 133 3.85 3.28 -11.00
CA THR A 133 4.89 2.69 -10.13
C THR A 133 5.64 3.80 -9.38
N GLU A 134 6.17 3.49 -8.21
CA GLU A 134 7.17 4.32 -7.53
C GLU A 134 8.57 3.79 -7.86
N GLU A 135 9.34 4.52 -8.65
CA GLU A 135 10.69 4.07 -9.06
C GLU A 135 11.79 4.43 -8.03
N THR A 136 11.52 5.34 -7.09
CA THR A 136 12.56 6.02 -6.30
C THR A 136 12.96 5.35 -4.98
N THR A 137 12.25 4.33 -4.49
CA THR A 137 12.49 3.77 -3.14
C THR A 137 13.45 2.59 -3.09
N THR A 138 13.79 1.97 -4.20
CA THR A 138 14.64 0.75 -4.23
C THR A 138 16.14 1.05 -4.28
N GLU A 139 16.56 2.13 -4.94
CA GLU A 139 18.00 2.43 -5.08
C GLU A 139 18.66 2.97 -3.81
N THR A 140 17.92 3.67 -2.95
CA THR A 140 18.48 4.28 -1.73
C THR A 140 18.75 3.27 -0.62
N LYS A 141 18.02 2.16 -0.56
CA LYS A 141 18.25 1.11 0.46
C LYS A 141 19.44 0.20 0.12
N GLU A 142 19.68 -0.10 -1.14
CA GLU A 142 20.83 -0.94 -1.53
C GLU A 142 22.16 -0.19 -1.40
N LYS A 143 22.22 1.10 -1.74
CA LYS A 143 23.43 1.92 -1.54
C LYS A 143 23.76 2.17 -0.06
N SER A 144 22.77 2.30 0.81
CA SER A 144 22.94 2.46 2.25
C SER A 144 23.50 1.18 2.91
N THR A 145 23.03 0.00 2.46
CA THR A 145 23.48 -1.29 3.02
C THR A 145 24.91 -1.64 2.54
N THR A 146 25.28 -1.26 1.31
CA THR A 146 26.63 -1.50 0.78
C THR A 146 27.67 -0.56 1.40
N ALA A 147 27.33 0.70 1.65
CA ALA A 147 28.21 1.67 2.33
C ALA A 147 28.46 1.28 3.80
N SER A 148 27.43 0.85 4.53
CA SER A 148 27.55 0.40 5.92
C SER A 148 28.42 -0.88 6.05
N LYS A 149 28.36 -1.78 5.06
CA LYS A 149 29.17 -3.01 5.07
C LYS A 149 30.65 -2.74 4.73
N ALA A 150 30.94 -1.77 3.86
CA ALA A 150 32.29 -1.36 3.52
C ALA A 150 32.98 -0.62 4.69
N GLU A 151 32.27 0.22 5.44
CA GLU A 151 32.82 0.90 6.63
C GLU A 151 33.11 -0.08 7.79
N GLN A 152 32.29 -1.11 7.99
CA GLN A 152 32.54 -2.13 9.03
C GLN A 152 33.74 -3.02 8.70
N GLU A 153 33.97 -3.40 7.43
CA GLU A 153 35.17 -4.16 7.03
C GLU A 153 36.45 -3.33 7.15
N THR A 154 36.41 -2.02 6.91
CA THR A 154 37.59 -1.14 7.00
C THR A 154 37.96 -0.90 8.47
N THR A 155 36.98 -0.80 9.38
CA THR A 155 37.23 -0.61 10.83
C THR A 155 37.80 -1.91 11.47
N ALA A 156 37.27 -3.07 11.11
CA ALA A 156 37.78 -4.35 11.61
C ALA A 156 39.23 -4.61 11.17
N LYS A 157 39.60 -4.28 9.94
CA LYS A 157 40.94 -4.45 9.40
C LYS A 157 41.97 -3.51 10.06
N LYS A 158 41.55 -2.33 10.51
CA LYS A 158 42.37 -1.34 11.16
C LYS A 158 42.67 -1.72 12.64
N GLU A 159 41.70 -2.36 13.33
CA GLU A 159 41.87 -2.85 14.69
C GLU A 159 42.79 -4.09 14.74
N GLU A 160 42.72 -5.02 13.78
CA GLU A 160 43.65 -6.18 13.70
C GLU A 160 45.09 -5.78 13.44
N THR A 161 45.36 -4.77 12.60
CA THR A 161 46.72 -4.29 12.31
C THR A 161 47.33 -3.60 13.54
N THR A 162 46.55 -2.84 14.31
CA THR A 162 47.04 -2.17 15.53
C THR A 162 47.32 -3.14 16.63
N THR A 163 46.59 -4.24 16.74
CA THR A 163 46.83 -5.29 17.76
C THR A 163 48.06 -6.12 17.47
N GLN A 164 48.40 -6.38 16.18
CA GLN A 164 49.62 -7.08 15.79
C GLN A 164 50.91 -6.26 16.03
N GLU A 165 50.90 -4.96 15.72
CA GLU A 165 52.04 -4.06 15.99
C GLU A 165 52.33 -3.94 17.50
N ALA A 166 51.31 -3.84 18.35
CA ALA A 166 51.49 -3.78 19.80
C ALA A 166 52.03 -5.08 20.40
N ALA A 167 51.71 -6.23 19.84
CA ALA A 167 52.23 -7.53 20.28
C ALA A 167 53.73 -7.73 19.92
N THR A 168 54.15 -7.24 18.76
CA THR A 168 55.55 -7.35 18.29
C THR A 168 56.49 -6.46 19.10
N GLU A 169 56.07 -5.23 19.48
CA GLU A 169 56.88 -4.36 20.36
C GLU A 169 57.03 -4.88 21.81
N ALA A 170 56.05 -5.66 22.30
CA ALA A 170 56.11 -6.24 23.64
C ALA A 170 57.06 -7.44 23.72
N GLU A 171 57.24 -8.23 22.66
CA GLU A 171 58.20 -9.35 22.60
C GLU A 171 59.63 -8.84 22.48
N THR A 172 59.93 -7.81 21.66
CA THR A 172 61.28 -7.26 21.51
C THR A 172 61.84 -6.66 22.78
N LYS A 173 61.02 -6.13 23.67
CA LYS A 173 61.45 -5.59 25.00
C LYS A 173 61.70 -6.63 26.07
N LYS A 174 61.32 -7.89 25.85
CA LYS A 174 61.61 -9.01 26.77
C LYS A 174 62.93 -9.74 26.47
N GLU A 175 63.49 -9.62 25.26
CA GLU A 175 64.79 -10.22 24.94
C GLU A 175 66.00 -9.32 25.28
N GLU A 176 65.81 -8.04 25.55
CA GLU A 176 66.92 -7.09 25.95
C GLU A 176 67.06 -6.88 27.49
N ALA A 177 66.33 -7.65 28.31
CA ALA A 177 66.43 -7.59 29.76
C ALA A 177 66.87 -8.96 30.34
#